data_8f79654e86955b50b2c5e57e31cd5d47
#
_entry.id   8f79654e86955b50b2c5e57e31cd5d47
#
_cell.length_a   1.000
_cell.length_b   1.000
_cell.length_c   1.000
_cell.angle_alpha   90.00
_cell.angle_beta   90.00
_cell.angle_gamma   90.00
#
_symmetry.space_group_name_H-M   'P 1'
#
loop_
_entity.id
_entity.type
_entity.pdbx_description
1 polymer ?
#
loop_
_entity_poly.entity_id
_entity_poly.type
_entity_poly.pdbx_seq_one_letter_code
_entity_poly.pdbx_strand_id
1 'polypeptide(L)'
;MRILSKLIFVVLLPFLFTACQSYKKVPYLQDTEVINQTEQKEKLYDAKIMPKDLLTIVVSCTSPELAAPFNLTVARCFAKCVANTLATTQPVLQTYLVDNEGKISFPVLGELELGGLTKKQAEQMIVDKLKPYMKEAPIVTVRMVNYKISVIGEVTRPGTFTISNEKVNLLEALAMAGDMTVYGLRDNVKLIR
;
A
#
# COMPACT_ATOMS: atom_id res chain seq x y z
N MET A 1 57.60 -17.32 34.79
CA MET A 1 56.55 -16.35 34.43
C MET A 1 56.50 -15.97 32.94
N ARG A 2 57.61 -15.66 32.25
CA ARG A 2 57.63 -15.28 30.82
C ARG A 2 57.19 -16.38 29.83
N ILE A 3 57.39 -17.65 30.13
CA ILE A 3 57.02 -18.75 29.25
C ILE A 3 55.53 -19.02 29.36
N LEU A 4 54.94 -18.93 30.54
CA LEU A 4 53.52 -19.12 30.78
C LEU A 4 52.68 -18.04 30.08
N SER A 5 53.15 -16.78 30.10
CA SER A 5 52.52 -15.62 29.40
C SER A 5 52.51 -15.84 27.87
N LYS A 6 53.59 -16.35 27.29
CA LYS A 6 53.65 -16.64 25.85
C LYS A 6 52.72 -17.80 25.46
N LEU A 7 52.60 -18.81 26.32
CA LEU A 7 51.70 -19.96 26.10
C LEU A 7 50.22 -19.56 26.13
N ILE A 8 49.83 -18.65 27.06
CA ILE A 8 48.49 -18.07 27.15
C ILE A 8 48.18 -17.26 25.88
N PHE A 9 49.14 -16.45 25.37
CA PHE A 9 48.98 -15.64 24.18
C PHE A 9 48.74 -16.51 22.92
N VAL A 10 49.47 -17.58 22.77
CA VAL A 10 49.35 -18.53 21.64
C VAL A 10 47.99 -19.31 21.67
N VAL A 11 47.46 -19.59 22.86
CA VAL A 11 46.16 -20.26 23.00
C VAL A 11 44.99 -19.26 22.80
N LEU A 12 45.14 -18.00 23.15
CA LEU A 12 44.13 -16.98 23.01
C LEU A 12 43.99 -16.44 21.56
N LEU A 13 45.09 -16.47 20.78
CA LEU A 13 45.15 -15.96 19.42
C LEU A 13 44.16 -16.60 18.45
N PRO A 14 43.95 -17.94 18.41
CA PRO A 14 42.99 -18.54 17.50
C PRO A 14 41.51 -18.23 17.83
N PHE A 15 41.20 -17.88 19.07
CA PHE A 15 39.83 -17.47 19.44
C PHE A 15 39.39 -16.13 18.81
N LEU A 16 40.33 -15.28 18.38
CA LEU A 16 40.02 -14.01 17.71
C LEU A 16 39.64 -14.18 16.24
N PHE A 17 39.90 -15.33 15.62
CA PHE A 17 39.61 -15.58 14.20
C PHE A 17 38.30 -16.30 13.94
N THR A 18 37.53 -16.68 14.97
CA THR A 18 36.26 -17.40 14.80
C THR A 18 35.03 -16.50 14.62
N ALA A 19 35.22 -15.18 14.56
CA ALA A 19 34.12 -14.21 14.47
C ALA A 19 33.62 -13.91 13.03
N CYS A 20 33.98 -14.69 12.03
CA CYS A 20 33.46 -14.52 10.68
C CYS A 20 32.06 -15.12 10.59
N GLN A 21 31.04 -14.30 10.81
CA GLN A 21 29.66 -14.66 10.51
C GLN A 21 29.49 -14.81 8.99
N SER A 22 28.93 -15.92 8.57
CA SER A 22 28.79 -16.25 7.16
C SER A 22 27.93 -15.21 6.43
N TYR A 23 28.50 -14.45 5.50
CA TYR A 23 27.83 -13.48 4.63
C TYR A 23 26.74 -14.12 3.75
N LYS A 24 26.68 -15.46 3.66
CA LYS A 24 25.70 -16.21 2.85
C LYS A 24 24.23 -15.96 3.22
N LYS A 25 23.95 -15.42 4.42
CA LYS A 25 22.59 -15.13 4.88
C LYS A 25 22.15 -13.68 4.62
N VAL A 26 23.01 -12.84 4.04
CA VAL A 26 22.75 -11.44 3.82
C VAL A 26 21.98 -11.15 2.51
N PRO A 27 22.30 -11.78 1.36
CA PRO A 27 21.57 -11.51 0.13
C PRO A 27 20.15 -12.05 0.14
N TYR A 28 19.24 -11.32 -0.49
CA TYR A 28 17.88 -11.79 -0.79
C TYR A 28 17.86 -12.72 -2.00
N LEU A 29 16.81 -13.51 -2.14
CA LEU A 29 16.50 -14.30 -3.34
C LEU A 29 17.61 -15.29 -3.76
N GLN A 30 18.20 -15.98 -2.79
CA GLN A 30 19.28 -16.94 -3.07
C GLN A 30 18.82 -18.19 -3.82
N ASP A 31 17.53 -18.56 -3.72
CA ASP A 31 16.96 -19.79 -4.29
C ASP A 31 16.12 -19.49 -5.56
N THR A 32 16.45 -18.44 -6.31
CA THR A 32 15.69 -18.05 -7.51
C THR A 32 15.68 -19.11 -8.60
N GLU A 33 16.68 -19.97 -8.67
CA GLU A 33 16.72 -21.07 -9.64
C GLU A 33 15.62 -22.11 -9.39
N VAL A 34 15.29 -22.37 -8.13
CA VAL A 34 14.22 -23.29 -7.74
C VAL A 34 12.85 -22.68 -8.00
N ILE A 35 12.72 -21.36 -7.83
CA ILE A 35 11.46 -20.62 -8.03
C ILE A 35 11.07 -20.59 -9.52
N ASN A 36 12.04 -20.45 -10.43
CA ASN A 36 11.79 -20.40 -11.86
C ASN A 36 11.28 -21.72 -12.46
N GLN A 37 11.45 -22.86 -11.77
CA GLN A 37 10.96 -24.16 -12.22
C GLN A 37 9.50 -24.41 -11.84
N THR A 38 8.98 -23.68 -10.88
CA THR A 38 7.58 -23.76 -10.49
C THR A 38 6.85 -22.58 -11.15
N GLU A 39 6.19 -22.80 -12.29
CA GLU A 39 5.28 -21.82 -12.87
C GLU A 39 4.20 -21.52 -11.84
N GLN A 40 4.43 -20.53 -11.04
CA GLN A 40 3.42 -19.97 -10.16
C GLN A 40 2.41 -19.24 -11.05
N LYS A 41 1.35 -19.95 -11.42
CA LYS A 41 0.08 -19.32 -11.85
C LYS A 41 -0.46 -18.55 -10.65
N GLU A 42 0.19 -17.45 -10.31
CA GLU A 42 -0.33 -16.55 -9.30
C GLU A 42 -1.66 -16.03 -9.81
N LYS A 43 -2.74 -16.46 -9.17
CA LYS A 43 -4.02 -15.78 -9.33
C LYS A 43 -3.78 -14.33 -8.94
N LEU A 44 -3.89 -13.43 -9.93
CA LEU A 44 -3.86 -11.99 -9.68
C LEU A 44 -4.86 -11.70 -8.56
N TYR A 45 -4.33 -11.32 -7.41
CA TYR A 45 -5.15 -10.96 -6.28
C TYR A 45 -5.75 -9.58 -6.52
N ASP A 46 -7.06 -9.54 -6.67
CA ASP A 46 -7.81 -8.29 -6.69
C ASP A 46 -8.26 -7.96 -5.25
N ALA A 47 -7.82 -6.83 -4.74
CA ALA A 47 -8.23 -6.34 -3.43
C ALA A 47 -9.75 -6.15 -3.40
N LYS A 48 -10.38 -6.61 -2.31
CA LYS A 48 -11.81 -6.38 -2.05
C LYS A 48 -11.96 -5.13 -1.20
N ILE A 49 -13.03 -4.40 -1.46
CA ILE A 49 -13.42 -3.24 -0.67
C ILE A 49 -13.84 -3.71 0.72
N MET A 50 -13.27 -3.11 1.75
CA MET A 50 -13.53 -3.44 3.15
C MET A 50 -14.19 -2.27 3.88
N PRO A 51 -14.91 -2.53 4.99
CA PRO A 51 -15.36 -1.45 5.88
C PRO A 51 -14.18 -0.56 6.31
N LYS A 52 -14.43 0.74 6.40
CA LYS A 52 -13.45 1.79 6.70
C LYS A 52 -12.48 2.14 5.57
N ASP A 53 -12.65 1.57 4.38
CA ASP A 53 -11.90 2.04 3.23
C ASP A 53 -12.39 3.41 2.77
N LEU A 54 -11.45 4.23 2.31
CA LEU A 54 -11.74 5.51 1.65
C LEU A 54 -11.65 5.31 0.14
N LEU A 55 -12.75 5.57 -0.54
CA LEU A 55 -12.85 5.44 -1.98
C LEU A 55 -12.97 6.79 -2.65
N THR A 56 -12.30 6.98 -3.77
CA THR A 56 -12.59 8.04 -4.72
C THR A 56 -13.28 7.43 -5.92
N ILE A 57 -14.47 7.94 -6.25
CA ILE A 57 -15.26 7.46 -7.38
C ILE A 57 -15.36 8.62 -8.38
N VAL A 58 -14.93 8.37 -9.60
CA VAL A 58 -14.99 9.32 -10.71
C VAL A 58 -15.89 8.78 -11.79
N VAL A 59 -16.89 9.56 -12.15
CA VAL A 59 -17.79 9.27 -13.26
C VAL A 59 -17.40 10.17 -14.43
N SER A 60 -17.06 9.58 -15.56
CA SER A 60 -16.71 10.29 -16.80
C SER A 60 -17.69 9.91 -17.90
N CYS A 61 -18.14 10.89 -18.66
CA CYS A 61 -18.96 10.70 -19.84
C CYS A 61 -18.54 11.72 -20.91
N THR A 62 -19.05 11.57 -22.14
CA THR A 62 -18.74 12.45 -23.27
C THR A 62 -19.13 13.90 -22.99
N SER A 63 -20.21 14.12 -22.24
CA SER A 63 -20.67 15.44 -21.82
C SER A 63 -20.34 15.70 -20.36
N PRO A 64 -19.32 16.52 -20.03
CA PRO A 64 -18.89 16.77 -18.63
C PRO A 64 -20.00 17.30 -17.72
N GLU A 65 -20.95 18.05 -18.30
CA GLU A 65 -22.10 18.63 -17.55
C GLU A 65 -23.00 17.54 -16.96
N LEU A 66 -23.17 16.41 -17.66
CA LEU A 66 -23.97 15.30 -17.18
C LEU A 66 -23.27 14.52 -16.05
N ALA A 67 -21.94 14.55 -15.99
CA ALA A 67 -21.17 13.90 -14.94
C ALA A 67 -21.03 14.77 -13.67
N ALA A 68 -21.22 16.08 -13.78
CA ALA A 68 -21.00 17.02 -12.68
C ALA A 68 -21.80 16.68 -11.40
N PRO A 69 -23.08 16.27 -11.44
CA PRO A 69 -23.84 15.93 -10.23
C PRO A 69 -23.29 14.71 -9.47
N PHE A 70 -22.53 13.85 -10.14
CA PHE A 70 -21.97 12.62 -9.57
C PHE A 70 -20.54 12.82 -9.05
N ASN A 71 -19.84 13.88 -9.53
CA ASN A 71 -18.46 14.19 -9.17
C ASN A 71 -18.41 15.36 -8.19
N LEU A 72 -18.82 15.15 -6.95
CA LEU A 72 -18.78 16.21 -5.94
C LEU A 72 -17.33 16.59 -5.62
N THR A 73 -17.07 17.88 -5.60
CA THR A 73 -15.77 18.44 -5.23
C THR A 73 -15.86 19.15 -3.90
N VAL A 74 -14.86 18.97 -3.05
CA VAL A 74 -14.71 19.66 -1.77
C VAL A 74 -13.57 20.66 -1.89
N ALA A 75 -13.84 21.93 -1.57
CA ALA A 75 -12.81 22.93 -1.46
C ALA A 75 -11.98 22.69 -0.19
N ARG A 76 -10.74 22.24 -0.33
CA ARG A 76 -9.79 22.19 0.80
C ARG A 76 -9.09 23.54 0.89
N CYS A 77 -9.42 24.31 1.91
CA CYS A 77 -8.66 25.49 2.27
C CYS A 77 -7.36 25.02 2.95
N PHE A 78 -6.24 25.07 2.24
CA PHE A 78 -4.92 24.99 2.88
C PHE A 78 -4.63 26.37 3.50
N ALA A 79 -5.23 26.64 4.64
CA ALA A 79 -4.93 27.84 5.42
C ALA A 79 -3.56 27.65 6.10
N LYS A 80 -2.47 27.88 5.36
CA LYS A 80 -1.30 28.49 5.95
C LYS A 80 -1.57 29.98 5.89
N CYS A 81 -2.07 30.57 6.98
CA CYS A 81 -2.21 31.99 7.15
C CYS A 81 -0.80 32.62 7.18
N VAL A 82 -0.25 32.88 6.02
CA VAL A 82 0.81 33.87 5.84
C VAL A 82 0.08 35.06 5.23
N ALA A 83 0.09 36.17 5.97
CA ALA A 83 -0.52 37.43 5.54
C ALA A 83 -0.13 37.73 4.07
N ASN A 84 -1.14 37.99 3.23
CA ASN A 84 -1.06 38.45 1.84
C ASN A 84 -0.87 37.41 0.73
N THR A 85 -1.16 36.13 0.93
CA THR A 85 -1.31 35.21 -0.21
C THR A 85 -2.77 34.83 -0.37
N LEU A 86 -3.35 35.09 -1.55
CA LEU A 86 -4.66 34.63 -1.94
C LEU A 86 -4.74 33.12 -1.72
N ALA A 87 -5.66 32.66 -0.86
CA ALA A 87 -5.88 31.25 -0.60
C ALA A 87 -6.35 30.57 -1.91
N THR A 88 -5.45 29.87 -2.58
CA THR A 88 -5.80 29.11 -3.76
C THR A 88 -6.51 27.84 -3.31
N THR A 89 -7.83 27.85 -3.37
CA THR A 89 -8.66 26.67 -3.15
C THR A 89 -8.60 25.79 -4.39
N GLN A 90 -7.92 24.65 -4.29
CA GLN A 90 -7.99 23.64 -5.35
C GLN A 90 -9.17 22.70 -5.05
N PRO A 91 -10.14 22.56 -5.98
CA PRO A 91 -11.21 21.60 -5.83
C PRO A 91 -10.62 20.19 -5.85
N VAL A 92 -10.87 19.42 -4.80
CA VAL A 92 -10.48 18.02 -4.71
C VAL A 92 -11.75 17.17 -4.74
N LEU A 93 -11.72 16.07 -5.48
CA LEU A 93 -12.83 15.13 -5.52
C LEU A 93 -13.15 14.61 -4.12
N GLN A 94 -14.44 14.52 -3.82
CA GLN A 94 -14.92 13.99 -2.55
C GLN A 94 -14.52 12.52 -2.42
N THR A 95 -14.07 12.14 -1.24
CA THR A 95 -13.82 10.75 -0.88
C THR A 95 -15.02 10.19 -0.11
N TYR A 96 -15.35 8.93 -0.37
CA TYR A 96 -16.44 8.20 0.26
C TYR A 96 -15.88 7.19 1.26
N LEU A 97 -16.31 7.27 2.50
CA LEU A 97 -15.96 6.31 3.53
C LEU A 97 -16.95 5.14 3.50
N VAL A 98 -16.43 3.94 3.36
CA VAL A 98 -17.22 2.71 3.49
C VAL A 98 -17.57 2.51 4.96
N ASP A 99 -18.83 2.39 5.28
CA ASP A 99 -19.31 2.19 6.65
C ASP A 99 -19.05 0.75 7.14
N ASN A 100 -19.52 0.44 8.36
CA ASN A 100 -19.35 -0.88 8.94
C ASN A 100 -20.15 -1.98 8.24
N GLU A 101 -21.21 -1.59 7.51
CA GLU A 101 -22.07 -2.49 6.75
C GLU A 101 -21.61 -2.69 5.31
N GLY A 102 -20.50 -2.02 4.92
CA GLY A 102 -19.99 -2.06 3.55
C GLY A 102 -20.70 -1.13 2.58
N LYS A 103 -21.45 -0.13 3.09
CA LYS A 103 -22.20 0.81 2.28
C LYS A 103 -21.49 2.16 2.17
N ILE A 104 -21.77 2.87 1.09
CA ILE A 104 -21.42 4.28 0.90
C ILE A 104 -22.65 5.07 0.52
N SER A 105 -22.69 6.37 0.87
CA SER A 105 -23.70 7.31 0.38
C SER A 105 -23.18 8.01 -0.87
N PHE A 106 -23.73 7.66 -2.02
CA PHE A 106 -23.32 8.21 -3.31
C PHE A 106 -24.36 9.22 -3.84
N PRO A 107 -23.94 10.36 -4.42
CA PRO A 107 -24.87 11.36 -4.93
C PRO A 107 -25.86 10.78 -5.94
N VAL A 108 -27.10 11.20 -5.88
CA VAL A 108 -28.21 10.80 -6.78
C VAL A 108 -28.62 9.32 -6.64
N LEU A 109 -27.66 8.39 -6.49
CA LEU A 109 -27.95 6.95 -6.39
C LEU A 109 -28.30 6.50 -4.96
N GLY A 110 -28.02 7.34 -3.93
CA GLY A 110 -28.27 6.99 -2.53
C GLY A 110 -27.24 5.98 -1.99
N GLU A 111 -27.71 5.03 -1.20
CA GLU A 111 -26.84 4.02 -0.60
C GLU A 111 -26.44 2.93 -1.60
N LEU A 112 -25.13 2.69 -1.67
CA LEU A 112 -24.52 1.65 -2.49
C LEU A 112 -23.76 0.67 -1.61
N GLU A 113 -24.04 -0.62 -1.73
CA GLU A 113 -23.36 -1.70 -1.03
C GLU A 113 -22.15 -2.17 -1.85
N LEU A 114 -20.96 -1.74 -1.45
CA LEU A 114 -19.71 -2.04 -2.14
C LEU A 114 -18.81 -3.01 -1.35
N GLY A 115 -19.14 -3.28 -0.10
CA GLY A 115 -18.37 -4.17 0.78
C GLY A 115 -18.22 -5.57 0.21
N GLY A 116 -17.00 -6.11 0.22
CA GLY A 116 -16.69 -7.44 -0.30
C GLY A 116 -16.55 -7.55 -1.81
N LEU A 117 -16.92 -6.52 -2.57
CA LEU A 117 -16.76 -6.47 -4.02
C LEU A 117 -15.30 -6.17 -4.39
N THR A 118 -14.87 -6.67 -5.53
CA THR A 118 -13.64 -6.19 -6.17
C THR A 118 -13.89 -4.83 -6.81
N LYS A 119 -12.82 -4.09 -7.08
CA LYS A 119 -12.88 -2.80 -7.78
C LYS A 119 -13.70 -2.86 -9.07
N LYS A 120 -13.44 -3.86 -9.92
CA LYS A 120 -14.17 -4.04 -11.19
C LYS A 120 -15.65 -4.32 -10.99
N GLN A 121 -15.99 -5.11 -9.98
CA GLN A 121 -17.40 -5.41 -9.67
C GLN A 121 -18.12 -4.16 -9.15
N ALA A 122 -17.45 -3.34 -8.33
CA ALA A 122 -18.00 -2.09 -7.86
C ALA A 122 -18.21 -1.08 -9.01
N GLU A 123 -17.22 -0.94 -9.90
CA GLU A 123 -17.32 -0.10 -11.10
C GLU A 123 -18.52 -0.52 -11.96
N GLN A 124 -18.66 -1.82 -12.23
CA GLN A 124 -19.75 -2.34 -13.06
C GLN A 124 -21.11 -2.11 -12.40
N MET A 125 -21.21 -2.33 -11.08
CA MET A 125 -22.47 -2.10 -10.35
C MET A 125 -22.89 -0.62 -10.41
N ILE A 126 -21.95 0.30 -10.26
CA ILE A 126 -22.22 1.75 -10.35
C ILE A 126 -22.64 2.11 -11.76
N VAL A 127 -21.95 1.60 -12.79
CA VAL A 127 -22.33 1.80 -14.20
C VAL A 127 -23.76 1.34 -14.44
N ASP A 128 -24.13 0.15 -13.96
CA ASP A 128 -25.47 -0.39 -14.17
C ASP A 128 -26.56 0.45 -13.48
N LYS A 129 -26.27 1.00 -12.31
CA LYS A 129 -27.18 1.91 -11.60
C LYS A 129 -27.26 3.30 -12.23
N LEU A 130 -26.22 3.76 -12.93
CA LEU A 130 -26.18 5.03 -13.63
C LEU A 130 -26.89 5.02 -14.99
N LYS A 131 -27.04 3.87 -15.63
CA LYS A 131 -27.70 3.71 -16.95
C LYS A 131 -29.09 4.41 -17.04
N PRO A 132 -29.98 4.36 -16.03
CA PRO A 132 -31.26 5.03 -16.11
C PRO A 132 -31.16 6.57 -16.14
N TYR A 133 -30.08 7.12 -15.61
CA TYR A 133 -29.86 8.57 -15.48
C TYR A 133 -29.06 9.17 -16.62
N MET A 134 -28.39 8.35 -17.41
CA MET A 134 -27.50 8.77 -18.50
C MET A 134 -27.91 8.10 -19.83
N LYS A 135 -27.96 8.91 -20.90
CA LYS A 135 -28.24 8.40 -22.25
C LYS A 135 -27.06 7.62 -22.83
N GLU A 136 -25.85 7.93 -22.39
CA GLU A 136 -24.59 7.32 -22.80
C GLU A 136 -24.02 6.49 -21.67
N ALA A 137 -23.30 5.40 -22.02
CA ALA A 137 -22.64 4.56 -21.03
C ALA A 137 -21.51 5.35 -20.32
N PRO A 138 -21.62 5.62 -19.02
CA PRO A 138 -20.57 6.30 -18.28
C PRO A 138 -19.38 5.39 -18.03
N ILE A 139 -18.19 5.98 -17.97
CA ILE A 139 -16.99 5.33 -17.48
C ILE A 139 -16.87 5.65 -15.99
N VAL A 140 -16.89 4.64 -15.16
CA VAL A 140 -16.72 4.77 -13.71
C VAL A 140 -15.35 4.25 -13.32
N THR A 141 -14.60 5.03 -12.56
CA THR A 141 -13.31 4.63 -12.00
C THR A 141 -13.37 4.70 -10.48
N VAL A 142 -13.12 3.59 -9.82
CA VAL A 142 -13.05 3.49 -8.36
C VAL A 142 -11.59 3.34 -7.94
N ARG A 143 -11.12 4.16 -6.99
CA ARG A 143 -9.77 4.10 -6.42
C ARG A 143 -9.80 4.08 -4.91
N MET A 144 -8.97 3.25 -4.29
CA MET A 144 -8.73 3.27 -2.86
C MET A 144 -7.67 4.33 -2.53
N VAL A 145 -7.98 5.20 -1.56
CA VAL A 145 -7.12 6.36 -1.23
C VAL A 145 -6.26 6.12 0.02
N ASN A 146 -6.69 5.24 0.91
CA ASN A 146 -6.05 5.02 2.20
C ASN A 146 -5.25 3.71 2.30
N TYR A 147 -4.75 3.19 1.17
CA TYR A 147 -3.96 1.97 1.21
C TYR A 147 -2.65 2.21 1.97
N LYS A 148 -2.49 1.52 3.09
CA LYS A 148 -1.34 1.66 4.00
C LYS A 148 -0.78 0.29 4.35
N ILE A 149 0.54 0.26 4.53
CA ILE A 149 1.25 -0.88 5.07
C ILE A 149 2.01 -0.46 6.31
N SER A 150 2.14 -1.36 7.28
CA SER A 150 2.96 -1.15 8.47
C SER A 150 4.10 -2.14 8.48
N VAL A 151 5.32 -1.63 8.52
CA VAL A 151 6.54 -2.42 8.62
C VAL A 151 7.08 -2.27 10.03
N ILE A 152 7.21 -3.39 10.74
CA ILE A 152 7.63 -3.44 12.15
C ILE A 152 8.73 -4.48 12.29
N GLY A 153 9.71 -4.21 13.13
CA GLY A 153 10.81 -5.12 13.43
C GLY A 153 12.17 -4.49 13.19
N GLU A 154 13.16 -5.32 12.95
CA GLU A 154 14.56 -4.94 12.72
C GLU A 154 14.78 -4.35 11.32
N VAL A 155 14.16 -3.20 11.05
CA VAL A 155 14.30 -2.40 9.83
C VAL A 155 14.83 -1.02 10.16
N THR A 156 15.46 -0.35 9.21
CA THR A 156 16.07 0.96 9.42
C THR A 156 15.05 2.03 9.81
N ARG A 157 13.84 1.99 9.25
CA ARG A 157 12.75 2.94 9.52
C ARG A 157 11.43 2.20 9.71
N PRO A 158 11.16 1.64 10.90
CA PRO A 158 9.86 1.04 11.19
C PRO A 158 8.78 2.11 11.16
N GLY A 159 7.60 1.78 10.63
CA GLY A 159 6.50 2.73 10.55
C GLY A 159 5.38 2.31 9.61
N THR A 160 4.40 3.20 9.46
CA THR A 160 3.30 3.04 8.52
C THR A 160 3.53 3.89 7.29
N PHE A 161 3.49 3.26 6.14
CA PHE A 161 3.71 3.89 4.83
C PHE A 161 2.40 3.92 4.04
N THR A 162 2.08 5.08 3.46
CA THR A 162 0.95 5.24 2.55
C THR A 162 1.41 4.89 1.14
N ILE A 163 0.69 4.01 0.49
CA ILE A 163 1.00 3.50 -0.84
C ILE A 163 0.11 4.21 -1.85
N SER A 164 0.73 4.83 -2.86
CA SER A 164 0.00 5.49 -3.95
C SER A 164 -0.60 4.50 -4.94
N ASN A 165 0.04 3.34 -5.08
CA ASN A 165 -0.40 2.26 -5.94
C ASN A 165 -1.30 1.28 -5.18
N GLU A 166 -2.19 0.62 -5.88
CA GLU A 166 -3.11 -0.36 -5.28
C GLU A 166 -2.42 -1.69 -4.92
N LYS A 167 -1.15 -1.84 -5.25
CA LYS A 167 -0.33 -3.03 -4.98
C LYS A 167 1.04 -2.61 -4.46
N VAL A 168 1.54 -3.41 -3.54
CA VAL A 168 2.92 -3.33 -3.04
C VAL A 168 3.41 -4.76 -2.83
N ASN A 169 4.61 -5.04 -3.26
CA ASN A 169 5.24 -6.32 -2.97
C ASN A 169 6.07 -6.25 -1.68
N LEU A 170 6.47 -7.40 -1.15
CA LEU A 170 7.22 -7.48 0.10
C LEU A 170 8.56 -6.75 0.02
N LEU A 171 9.26 -6.84 -1.12
CA LEU A 171 10.56 -6.18 -1.30
C LEU A 171 10.41 -4.66 -1.37
N GLU A 172 9.35 -4.16 -2.03
CA GLU A 172 9.04 -2.72 -2.03
C GLU A 172 8.72 -2.22 -0.62
N ALA A 173 7.97 -2.99 0.16
CA ALA A 173 7.66 -2.65 1.55
C ALA A 173 8.93 -2.53 2.40
N LEU A 174 9.86 -3.47 2.26
CA LEU A 174 11.15 -3.44 2.95
C LEU A 174 12.03 -2.29 2.46
N ALA A 175 12.06 -2.02 1.16
CA ALA A 175 12.80 -0.89 0.58
C ALA A 175 12.28 0.46 1.10
N MET A 176 10.96 0.63 1.26
CA MET A 176 10.36 1.83 1.87
C MET A 176 10.76 2.01 3.32
N ALA A 177 10.93 0.90 4.06
CA ALA A 177 11.43 0.89 5.43
C ALA A 177 12.96 1.05 5.53
N GLY A 178 13.67 1.20 4.40
CA GLY A 178 15.12 1.38 4.33
C GLY A 178 15.92 0.10 4.55
N ASP A 179 15.32 -1.04 4.21
CA ASP A 179 15.86 -2.38 4.40
C ASP A 179 15.99 -2.81 5.87
N MET A 180 16.25 -4.10 6.07
CA MET A 180 16.55 -4.66 7.39
C MET A 180 17.91 -4.22 7.88
N THR A 181 18.04 -4.08 9.21
CA THR A 181 19.32 -3.83 9.85
C THR A 181 20.23 -5.06 9.76
N VAL A 182 21.47 -4.93 10.19
CA VAL A 182 22.42 -6.08 10.27
C VAL A 182 21.96 -7.16 11.25
N TYR A 183 21.04 -6.84 12.15
CA TYR A 183 20.46 -7.77 13.13
C TYR A 183 19.16 -8.42 12.63
N GLY A 184 18.61 -7.93 11.52
CA GLY A 184 17.37 -8.45 10.94
C GLY A 184 17.58 -9.82 10.26
N LEU A 185 16.68 -10.77 10.56
CA LEU A 185 16.68 -12.10 9.95
C LEU A 185 15.91 -12.05 8.63
N ARG A 186 16.63 -12.09 7.51
CA ARG A 186 16.04 -12.01 6.15
C ARG A 186 15.29 -13.28 5.74
N ASP A 187 15.56 -14.38 6.40
CA ASP A 187 14.91 -15.68 6.23
C ASP A 187 13.61 -15.83 7.05
N ASN A 188 13.31 -14.87 7.94
CA ASN A 188 12.15 -14.94 8.83
C ASN A 188 11.31 -13.66 8.78
N VAL A 189 10.67 -13.44 7.64
CA VAL A 189 9.72 -12.34 7.45
C VAL A 189 8.30 -12.86 7.58
N LYS A 190 7.50 -12.25 8.46
CA LYS A 190 6.11 -12.61 8.67
C LYS A 190 5.19 -11.58 8.02
N LEU A 191 4.37 -12.02 7.08
CA LEU A 191 3.31 -11.21 6.49
C LEU A 191 2.01 -11.46 7.25
N ILE A 192 1.41 -10.38 7.79
CA ILE A 192 0.11 -10.41 8.45
C ILE A 192 -0.86 -9.60 7.59
N ARG A 193 -2.00 -10.20 7.29
CA ARG A 193 -3.02 -9.60 6.42
C ARG A 193 -4.36 -9.57 7.12
#